data_4ce058bfc0490b681c270252a2c1d86a
#
_entry.id   4ce058bfc0490b681c270252a2c1d86a
#
_cell.length_a   1.000
_cell.length_b   1.000
_cell.length_c   1.000
_cell.angle_alpha   90.00
_cell.angle_beta   90.00
_cell.angle_gamma   90.00
#
_symmetry.space_group_name_H-M   'P 1'
#
loop_
_entity.id
_entity.type
_entity.pdbx_description
1 polymer ?
#
loop_
_entity_poly.entity_id
_entity_poly.type
_entity_poly.pdbx_seq_one_letter_code
_entity_poly.pdbx_strand_id
1 'polypeptide(L)'
;SSGLPEASFCAYRGANPSVVVNGTTCKRSDGGTEVPMEVLTARQPPVLYILLGTNVLNRDGDYSSFLTYYRLMLDMISQALPNTQIYVQSITPVRPEVRSSHPGLYKERLCEINNELAAIALEKNCAFLNLWEALADDNGDLKAEYAQPDGIHIKPEGYPAWVEYLATHTVGQQTA
;
A
#
# COMPACT_ATOMS: atom_id res chain seq x y z
N SER A 1 12.42 13.25 -16.52
CA SER A 1 12.36 13.15 -15.05
C SER A 1 10.91 12.94 -14.65
N SER A 2 10.63 11.91 -13.89
CA SER A 2 9.28 11.49 -13.49
C SER A 2 8.56 12.46 -12.53
N GLY A 3 9.15 13.59 -12.18
CA GLY A 3 8.58 14.56 -11.22
C GLY A 3 8.50 14.05 -9.78
N LEU A 4 8.79 12.77 -9.52
CA LEU A 4 8.91 12.22 -8.18
C LEU A 4 10.37 12.36 -7.72
N PRO A 5 10.65 12.76 -6.46
CA PRO A 5 11.98 12.67 -5.89
C PRO A 5 12.49 11.23 -5.98
N GLU A 6 13.80 11.03 -6.02
CA GLU A 6 14.40 9.69 -6.05
C GLU A 6 13.76 8.81 -4.96
N ALA A 7 12.96 7.83 -5.42
CA ALA A 7 12.27 6.92 -4.52
C ALA A 7 13.20 5.76 -4.17
N SER A 8 13.44 5.55 -2.90
CA SER A 8 14.04 4.31 -2.44
C SER A 8 12.95 3.33 -2.05
N PHE A 9 13.06 2.09 -2.53
CA PHE A 9 12.05 1.07 -2.29
C PHE A 9 12.43 0.17 -1.11
N CYS A 10 11.45 -0.06 -0.23
CA CYS A 10 11.48 -1.10 0.79
C CYS A 10 10.39 -2.10 0.43
N ALA A 11 10.70 -3.05 -0.44
CA ALA A 11 9.77 -4.07 -0.89
C ALA A 11 10.16 -5.44 -0.35
N TYR A 12 9.25 -6.08 0.34
CA TYR A 12 9.48 -7.38 0.95
C TYR A 12 8.37 -8.36 0.54
N ARG A 13 8.75 -9.58 0.17
CA ARG A 13 7.77 -10.62 -0.11
C ARG A 13 7.00 -10.97 1.17
N GLY A 14 5.69 -10.97 1.12
CA GLY A 14 4.83 -11.30 2.26
C GLY A 14 4.74 -10.21 3.33
N ALA A 15 5.21 -9.00 3.04
CA ALA A 15 5.08 -7.88 3.96
C ALA A 15 3.61 -7.58 4.28
N ASN A 16 3.34 -7.32 5.54
CA ASN A 16 2.04 -6.92 6.05
C ASN A 16 2.22 -6.06 7.33
N PRO A 17 1.18 -5.38 7.82
CA PRO A 17 1.32 -4.52 8.98
C PRO A 17 1.86 -5.21 10.23
N SER A 18 1.49 -6.45 10.50
CA SER A 18 1.97 -7.18 11.69
C SER A 18 3.47 -7.48 11.63
N VAL A 19 4.01 -7.74 10.46
CA VAL A 19 5.45 -7.93 10.23
C VAL A 19 6.23 -6.67 10.58
N VAL A 20 5.71 -5.51 10.19
CA VAL A 20 6.32 -4.21 10.50
C VAL A 20 6.27 -3.93 12.00
N VAL A 21 5.09 -4.09 12.62
CA VAL A 21 4.86 -3.84 14.06
C VAL A 21 5.72 -4.75 14.94
N ASN A 22 5.81 -6.03 14.58
CA ASN A 22 6.53 -7.02 15.38
C ASN A 22 8.06 -7.00 15.18
N GLY A 23 8.56 -6.13 14.30
CA GLY A 23 9.98 -6.03 14.01
C GLY A 23 10.57 -7.29 13.40
N THR A 24 9.77 -8.00 12.60
CA THR A 24 10.20 -9.23 11.93
C THR A 24 11.24 -8.90 10.87
N THR A 25 12.30 -9.71 10.84
CA THR A 25 13.33 -9.62 9.79
C THR A 25 12.74 -10.06 8.45
N CYS A 26 12.87 -9.22 7.44
CA CYS A 26 12.36 -9.44 6.09
C CYS A 26 13.49 -9.70 5.11
N LYS A 27 13.23 -10.54 4.11
CA LYS A 27 14.17 -10.80 3.01
C LYS A 27 14.00 -9.74 1.92
N ARG A 28 15.10 -9.15 1.50
CA ARG A 28 15.18 -8.26 0.34
C ARG A 28 15.26 -9.05 -0.97
N SER A 29 15.02 -8.39 -2.08
CA SER A 29 15.14 -9.00 -3.42
C SER A 29 16.57 -9.42 -3.78
N ASP A 30 17.59 -8.80 -3.17
CA ASP A 30 19.01 -9.14 -3.36
C ASP A 30 19.50 -10.29 -2.46
N GLY A 31 18.60 -10.89 -1.67
CA GLY A 31 18.90 -11.98 -0.74
C GLY A 31 19.37 -11.54 0.65
N GLY A 32 19.60 -10.25 0.86
CA GLY A 32 19.87 -9.68 2.19
C GLY A 32 18.64 -9.69 3.08
N THR A 33 18.85 -9.42 4.37
CA THR A 33 17.77 -9.31 5.35
C THR A 33 17.82 -7.98 6.07
N GLU A 34 16.66 -7.45 6.44
CA GLU A 34 16.56 -6.21 7.20
C GLU A 34 15.23 -6.15 7.98
N VAL A 35 15.18 -5.30 8.99
CA VAL A 35 13.96 -4.98 9.75
C VAL A 35 13.40 -3.68 9.19
N PRO A 36 12.16 -3.65 8.66
CA PRO A 36 11.60 -2.47 7.99
C PRO A 36 11.69 -1.18 8.81
N MET A 37 11.32 -1.21 10.09
CA MET A 37 11.35 -0.03 10.96
C MET A 37 12.76 0.51 11.19
N GLU A 38 13.77 -0.36 11.27
CA GLU A 38 15.18 0.06 11.42
C GLU A 38 15.65 0.81 10.16
N VAL A 39 15.28 0.31 8.98
CA VAL A 39 15.61 0.94 7.70
C VAL A 39 14.95 2.31 7.58
N LEU A 40 13.66 2.41 7.86
CA LEU A 40 12.92 3.67 7.80
C LEU A 40 13.46 4.69 8.79
N THR A 41 13.72 4.27 10.02
CA THR A 41 14.28 5.14 11.08
C THR A 41 15.65 5.68 10.68
N ALA A 42 16.52 4.85 10.11
CA ALA A 42 17.83 5.27 9.66
C ALA A 42 17.78 6.21 8.45
N ARG A 43 16.86 6.01 7.53
CA ARG A 43 16.74 6.79 6.28
C ARG A 43 16.02 8.13 6.47
N GLN A 44 15.05 8.21 7.39
CA GLN A 44 14.22 9.41 7.61
C GLN A 44 13.74 10.04 6.29
N PRO A 45 12.99 9.29 5.44
CA PRO A 45 12.56 9.80 4.14
C PRO A 45 11.61 10.98 4.32
N PRO A 46 11.64 12.01 3.45
CA PRO A 46 10.68 13.12 3.51
C PRO A 46 9.26 12.70 3.16
N VAL A 47 9.11 11.66 2.34
CA VAL A 47 7.83 11.11 1.89
C VAL A 47 7.88 9.58 1.94
N LEU A 48 6.83 8.97 2.45
CA LEU A 48 6.68 7.51 2.51
C LEU A 48 5.33 7.09 1.92
N TYR A 49 5.37 6.26 0.88
CA TYR A 49 4.20 5.60 0.32
C TYR A 49 4.11 4.17 0.86
N ILE A 50 2.98 3.83 1.49
CA ILE A 50 2.74 2.50 2.07
C ILE A 50 1.72 1.76 1.21
N LEU A 51 2.06 0.56 0.76
CA LEU A 51 1.17 -0.37 0.08
C LEU A 51 1.34 -1.76 0.67
N LEU A 52 0.40 -2.18 1.51
CA LEU A 52 0.41 -3.45 2.22
C LEU A 52 -1.00 -4.02 2.34
N GLY A 53 -1.13 -5.33 2.36
CA GLY A 53 -2.37 -5.99 2.77
C GLY A 53 -2.82 -7.16 1.93
N THR A 54 -2.57 -7.20 0.63
CA THR A 54 -3.06 -8.24 -0.27
C THR A 54 -2.73 -9.65 0.22
N ASN A 55 -1.55 -9.86 0.81
CA ASN A 55 -1.10 -11.16 1.29
C ASN A 55 -1.92 -11.72 2.46
N VAL A 56 -2.49 -10.86 3.30
CA VAL A 56 -3.25 -11.29 4.49
C VAL A 56 -4.76 -11.21 4.30
N LEU A 57 -5.20 -10.61 3.21
CA LEU A 57 -6.62 -10.44 2.86
C LEU A 57 -7.12 -11.51 1.88
N ASN A 58 -6.29 -12.46 1.50
CA ASN A 58 -6.59 -13.48 0.50
C ASN A 58 -7.66 -14.50 0.95
N ARG A 59 -7.93 -14.61 2.24
CA ARG A 59 -9.03 -15.41 2.81
C ARG A 59 -10.23 -14.52 3.12
N ASP A 60 -11.41 -15.03 2.86
CA ASP A 60 -12.65 -14.37 3.27
C ASP A 60 -12.82 -14.39 4.79
N GLY A 61 -13.61 -13.50 5.34
CA GLY A 61 -13.92 -13.41 6.75
C GLY A 61 -13.42 -12.13 7.42
N ASP A 62 -13.20 -12.20 8.73
CA ASP A 62 -12.85 -11.06 9.57
C ASP A 62 -11.46 -10.50 9.23
N TYR A 63 -11.39 -9.18 9.11
CA TYR A 63 -10.16 -8.43 8.87
C TYR A 63 -9.83 -7.41 9.97
N SER A 64 -10.46 -7.52 11.13
CA SER A 64 -10.26 -6.59 12.26
C SER A 64 -8.81 -6.57 12.75
N SER A 65 -8.16 -7.72 12.77
CA SER A 65 -6.75 -7.83 13.14
C SER A 65 -5.84 -7.06 12.17
N PHE A 66 -6.11 -7.13 10.87
CA PHE A 66 -5.40 -6.35 9.86
C PHE A 66 -5.50 -4.84 10.13
N LEU A 67 -6.70 -4.34 10.44
CA LEU A 67 -6.91 -2.93 10.74
C LEU A 67 -6.22 -2.51 12.05
N THR A 68 -6.27 -3.35 13.07
CA THR A 68 -5.59 -3.12 14.35
C THR A 68 -4.09 -2.97 14.14
N TYR A 69 -3.46 -3.89 13.43
CA TYR A 69 -2.03 -3.80 13.12
C TYR A 69 -1.69 -2.63 12.21
N TYR A 70 -2.59 -2.27 11.29
CA TYR A 70 -2.38 -1.10 10.44
C TYR A 70 -2.32 0.19 11.26
N ARG A 71 -3.22 0.37 12.22
CA ARG A 71 -3.19 1.51 13.17
C ARG A 71 -1.90 1.55 13.98
N LEU A 72 -1.51 0.42 14.55
CA LEU A 72 -0.27 0.31 15.32
C LEU A 72 0.96 0.63 14.47
N MET A 73 1.00 0.14 13.24
CA MET A 73 2.08 0.42 12.29
C MET A 73 2.19 1.92 12.01
N LEU A 74 1.09 2.59 11.71
CA LEU A 74 1.10 4.04 11.45
C LEU A 74 1.52 4.83 12.69
N ASP A 75 1.12 4.43 13.89
CA ASP A 75 1.57 5.06 15.13
C ASP A 75 3.09 4.92 15.30
N MET A 76 3.63 3.73 15.08
CA MET A 76 5.08 3.47 15.17
C MET A 76 5.86 4.27 14.13
N ILE A 77 5.39 4.29 12.87
CA ILE A 77 6.05 5.03 11.79
C ILE A 77 6.01 6.53 12.08
N SER A 78 4.86 7.08 12.45
CA SER A 78 4.72 8.51 12.75
C SER A 78 5.60 8.95 13.92
N GLN A 79 5.76 8.10 14.92
CA GLN A 79 6.62 8.37 16.07
C GLN A 79 8.10 8.33 15.69
N ALA A 80 8.51 7.36 14.88
CA ALA A 80 9.90 7.20 14.46
C ALA A 80 10.31 8.18 13.35
N LEU A 81 9.36 8.64 12.54
CA LEU A 81 9.55 9.51 11.38
C LEU A 81 8.68 10.78 11.49
N PRO A 82 8.96 11.67 12.47
CA PRO A 82 8.05 12.78 12.79
C PRO A 82 7.93 13.83 11.68
N ASN A 83 8.88 13.89 10.75
CA ASN A 83 8.92 14.86 9.64
C ASN A 83 8.58 14.24 8.28
N THR A 84 8.12 12.99 8.26
CA THR A 84 7.78 12.28 7.03
C THR A 84 6.30 12.49 6.68
N GLN A 85 6.03 12.91 5.45
CA GLN A 85 4.67 12.86 4.90
C GLN A 85 4.33 11.42 4.53
N ILE A 86 3.31 10.85 5.16
CA ILE A 86 2.88 9.46 4.93
C ILE A 86 1.67 9.44 4.01
N TYR A 87 1.76 8.65 2.95
CA TYR A 87 0.67 8.31 2.04
C TYR A 87 0.28 6.85 2.22
N VAL A 88 -0.94 6.61 2.68
CA VAL A 88 -1.54 5.27 2.72
C VAL A 88 -2.18 5.02 1.36
N GLN A 89 -1.69 4.04 0.62
CA GLN A 89 -2.29 3.62 -0.64
C GLN A 89 -3.36 2.57 -0.37
N SER A 90 -4.48 2.66 -1.09
CA SER A 90 -5.53 1.64 -1.05
C SER A 90 -5.00 0.26 -1.44
N ILE A 91 -5.65 -0.79 -0.99
CA ILE A 91 -5.49 -2.11 -1.61
C ILE A 91 -5.85 -1.96 -3.09
N THR A 92 -5.03 -2.50 -3.97
CA THR A 92 -5.23 -2.42 -5.42
C THR A 92 -6.44 -3.24 -5.88
N PRO A 93 -7.12 -2.83 -6.96
CA PRO A 93 -8.13 -3.69 -7.57
C PRO A 93 -7.49 -5.00 -8.05
N VAL A 94 -8.29 -6.04 -8.21
CA VAL A 94 -7.89 -7.35 -8.72
C VAL A 94 -8.78 -7.76 -9.89
N ARG A 95 -8.35 -8.76 -10.66
CA ARG A 95 -9.22 -9.36 -11.67
C ARG A 95 -10.32 -10.19 -11.00
N PRO A 96 -11.54 -10.25 -11.56
CA PRO A 96 -12.68 -10.93 -10.94
C PRO A 96 -12.46 -12.44 -10.75
N GLU A 97 -11.70 -13.08 -11.62
CA GLU A 97 -11.37 -14.51 -11.54
C GLU A 97 -10.51 -14.89 -10.34
N VAL A 98 -9.82 -13.92 -9.74
CA VAL A 98 -8.95 -14.12 -8.55
C VAL A 98 -9.72 -14.70 -7.37
N ARG A 99 -11.00 -14.35 -7.22
CA ARG A 99 -11.85 -14.83 -6.12
C ARG A 99 -11.92 -16.35 -6.04
N SER A 100 -11.77 -17.05 -7.16
CA SER A 100 -11.81 -18.53 -7.18
C SER A 100 -10.64 -19.17 -6.42
N SER A 101 -9.47 -18.52 -6.42
CA SER A 101 -8.26 -19.00 -5.76
C SER A 101 -7.95 -18.25 -4.45
N HIS A 102 -8.43 -17.02 -4.34
CA HIS A 102 -8.22 -16.12 -3.20
C HIS A 102 -9.59 -15.55 -2.77
N PRO A 103 -10.38 -16.32 -2.00
CA PRO A 103 -11.78 -15.97 -1.72
C PRO A 103 -12.00 -14.60 -1.06
N GLY A 104 -11.00 -14.06 -0.40
CA GLY A 104 -11.07 -12.73 0.22
C GLY A 104 -10.78 -11.57 -0.72
N LEU A 105 -10.27 -11.82 -1.92
CA LEU A 105 -9.91 -10.78 -2.88
C LEU A 105 -11.03 -10.60 -3.90
N TYR A 106 -12.01 -9.77 -3.55
CA TYR A 106 -13.09 -9.35 -4.44
C TYR A 106 -13.47 -7.90 -4.16
N LYS A 107 -13.98 -7.22 -5.17
CA LYS A 107 -14.10 -5.76 -5.18
C LYS A 107 -14.93 -5.19 -4.04
N GLU A 108 -16.05 -5.79 -3.70
CA GLU A 108 -16.95 -5.27 -2.66
C GLU A 108 -16.24 -5.26 -1.29
N ARG A 109 -15.58 -6.37 -0.94
CA ARG A 109 -14.83 -6.48 0.31
C ARG A 109 -13.60 -5.56 0.32
N LEU A 110 -12.86 -5.49 -0.79
CA LEU A 110 -11.70 -4.59 -0.88
C LEU A 110 -12.11 -3.12 -0.79
N CYS A 111 -13.26 -2.73 -1.34
CA CYS A 111 -13.80 -1.39 -1.19
C CYS A 111 -14.16 -1.08 0.28
N GLU A 112 -14.78 -2.01 1.00
CA GLU A 112 -15.04 -1.85 2.44
C GLU A 112 -13.75 -1.64 3.22
N ILE A 113 -12.75 -2.48 2.99
CA ILE A 113 -11.44 -2.39 3.65
C ILE A 113 -10.76 -1.06 3.30
N ASN A 114 -10.82 -0.63 2.06
CA ASN A 114 -10.25 0.65 1.62
C ASN A 114 -10.94 1.85 2.28
N ASN A 115 -12.25 1.79 2.51
CA ASN A 115 -12.95 2.83 3.27
C ASN A 115 -12.45 2.89 4.72
N GLU A 116 -12.20 1.75 5.35
CA GLU A 116 -11.60 1.68 6.70
C GLU A 116 -10.15 2.23 6.69
N LEU A 117 -9.35 1.91 5.68
CA LEU A 117 -7.99 2.44 5.56
C LEU A 117 -8.00 3.96 5.36
N ALA A 118 -8.95 4.51 4.59
CA ALA A 118 -9.11 5.95 4.43
C ALA A 118 -9.45 6.63 5.76
N ALA A 119 -10.34 6.04 6.56
CA ALA A 119 -10.68 6.54 7.89
C ALA A 119 -9.48 6.49 8.84
N ILE A 120 -8.72 5.40 8.83
CA ILE A 120 -7.50 5.25 9.64
C ILE A 120 -6.45 6.30 9.22
N ALA A 121 -6.24 6.51 7.92
CA ALA A 121 -5.31 7.51 7.44
C ALA A 121 -5.68 8.90 7.96
N LEU A 122 -6.95 9.27 7.89
CA LEU A 122 -7.45 10.54 8.43
C LEU A 122 -7.23 10.64 9.95
N GLU A 123 -7.54 9.59 10.70
CA GLU A 123 -7.34 9.50 12.15
C GLU A 123 -5.86 9.72 12.54
N LYS A 124 -4.93 9.23 11.72
CA LYS A 124 -3.48 9.29 11.96
C LYS A 124 -2.77 10.45 11.26
N ASN A 125 -3.50 11.42 10.73
CA ASN A 125 -2.96 12.55 9.95
C ASN A 125 -2.08 12.12 8.76
N CYS A 126 -2.43 11.03 8.13
CA CYS A 126 -1.83 10.55 6.89
C CYS A 126 -2.74 10.89 5.70
N ALA A 127 -2.15 11.05 4.52
CA ALA A 127 -2.91 11.15 3.29
C ALA A 127 -3.33 9.75 2.82
N PHE A 128 -4.49 9.64 2.18
CA PHE A 128 -4.99 8.41 1.56
C PHE A 128 -5.04 8.55 0.04
N LEU A 129 -4.58 7.54 -0.67
CA LEU A 129 -4.57 7.49 -2.14
C LEU A 129 -5.40 6.31 -2.61
N ASN A 130 -6.50 6.59 -3.31
CA ASN A 130 -7.35 5.58 -3.91
C ASN A 130 -6.80 5.15 -5.28
N LEU A 131 -5.96 4.11 -5.29
CA LEU A 131 -5.33 3.61 -6.52
C LEU A 131 -6.32 3.08 -7.57
N TRP A 132 -7.57 2.83 -7.19
CA TRP A 132 -8.61 2.40 -8.11
C TRP A 132 -8.90 3.45 -9.19
N GLU A 133 -8.74 4.72 -8.88
CA GLU A 133 -8.89 5.82 -9.86
C GLU A 133 -7.90 5.69 -11.03
N ALA A 134 -6.72 5.11 -10.79
CA ALA A 134 -5.70 4.93 -11.81
C ALA A 134 -5.71 3.53 -12.46
N LEU A 135 -6.11 2.50 -11.70
CA LEU A 135 -5.87 1.11 -12.05
C LEU A 135 -7.13 0.29 -12.36
N ALA A 136 -8.31 0.74 -11.94
CA ALA A 136 -9.56 0.03 -12.16
C ALA A 136 -10.20 0.40 -13.49
N ASP A 137 -10.90 -0.57 -14.08
CA ASP A 137 -11.79 -0.36 -15.22
C ASP A 137 -13.18 0.14 -14.76
N ASP A 138 -14.10 0.33 -15.71
CA ASP A 138 -15.45 0.83 -15.44
C ASP A 138 -16.29 -0.14 -14.58
N ASN A 139 -15.89 -1.39 -14.48
CA ASN A 139 -16.54 -2.40 -13.64
C ASN A 139 -15.97 -2.45 -12.21
N GLY A 140 -14.91 -1.69 -11.92
CA GLY A 140 -14.20 -1.74 -10.64
C GLY A 140 -13.24 -2.92 -10.52
N ASP A 141 -12.85 -3.52 -11.64
CA ASP A 141 -11.85 -4.57 -11.71
C ASP A 141 -10.51 -3.99 -12.15
N LEU A 142 -9.40 -4.64 -11.76
CA LEU A 142 -8.08 -4.26 -12.28
C LEU A 142 -8.10 -4.32 -13.81
N LYS A 143 -7.65 -3.26 -14.47
CA LYS A 143 -7.55 -3.26 -15.94
C LYS A 143 -6.75 -4.46 -16.42
N ALA A 144 -7.31 -5.21 -17.38
CA ALA A 144 -6.69 -6.44 -17.88
C ALA A 144 -5.28 -6.19 -18.45
N GLU A 145 -5.07 -5.05 -19.09
CA GLU A 145 -3.78 -4.62 -19.63
C GLU A 145 -2.74 -4.30 -18.55
N TYR A 146 -3.14 -4.12 -17.28
CA TYR A 146 -2.26 -3.85 -16.15
C TYR A 146 -2.02 -5.07 -15.26
N ALA A 147 -2.75 -6.16 -15.50
CA ALA A 147 -2.72 -7.34 -14.63
C ALA A 147 -1.64 -8.34 -15.05
N GLN A 148 -0.86 -8.83 -14.07
CA GLN A 148 -0.08 -10.04 -14.22
C GLN A 148 -1.00 -11.26 -14.44
N PRO A 149 -0.50 -12.40 -14.90
CA PRO A 149 -1.32 -13.61 -15.08
C PRO A 149 -2.06 -14.08 -13.82
N ASP A 150 -1.57 -13.74 -12.62
CA ASP A 150 -2.24 -14.05 -11.36
C ASP A 150 -3.48 -13.17 -11.09
N GLY A 151 -3.69 -12.12 -11.86
CA GLY A 151 -4.79 -11.19 -11.71
C GLY A 151 -4.69 -10.25 -10.49
N ILE A 152 -3.58 -10.30 -9.75
CA ILE A 152 -3.36 -9.56 -8.50
C ILE A 152 -2.27 -8.49 -8.68
N HIS A 153 -1.09 -8.89 -9.14
CA HIS A 153 0.05 -8.00 -9.27
C HIS A 153 -0.05 -7.13 -10.52
N ILE A 154 0.43 -5.90 -10.39
CA ILE A 154 0.48 -4.93 -11.47
C ILE A 154 1.71 -5.22 -12.32
N LYS A 155 1.53 -5.33 -13.63
CA LYS A 155 2.64 -5.48 -14.57
C LYS A 155 3.21 -4.11 -15.00
N PRO A 156 4.40 -4.08 -15.62
CA PRO A 156 5.08 -2.83 -15.97
C PRO A 156 4.24 -1.84 -16.77
N GLU A 157 3.30 -2.31 -17.58
CA GLU A 157 2.41 -1.47 -18.37
C GLU A 157 1.45 -0.61 -17.52
N GLY A 158 1.21 -1.01 -16.27
CA GLY A 158 0.42 -0.25 -15.32
C GLY A 158 1.22 0.78 -14.52
N TYR A 159 2.54 0.69 -14.50
CA TYR A 159 3.37 1.60 -13.68
C TYR A 159 3.27 3.07 -14.10
N PRO A 160 3.22 3.45 -15.39
CA PRO A 160 3.07 4.85 -15.77
C PRO A 160 1.80 5.49 -15.21
N ALA A 161 0.65 4.81 -15.27
CA ALA A 161 -0.60 5.30 -14.72
C ALA A 161 -0.53 5.45 -13.19
N TRP A 162 0.10 4.51 -12.51
CA TRP A 162 0.31 4.56 -11.07
C TRP A 162 1.21 5.74 -10.68
N VAL A 163 2.37 5.87 -11.31
CA VAL A 163 3.32 6.97 -11.05
C VAL A 163 2.70 8.33 -11.32
N GLU A 164 1.96 8.49 -12.42
CA GLU A 164 1.24 9.73 -12.74
C GLU A 164 0.20 10.07 -11.67
N TYR A 165 -0.54 9.06 -11.19
CA TYR A 165 -1.49 9.26 -10.10
C TYR A 165 -0.80 9.76 -8.82
N LEU A 166 0.31 9.14 -8.42
CA LEU A 166 1.08 9.59 -7.26
C LEU A 166 1.61 11.01 -7.44
N ALA A 167 2.10 11.36 -8.63
CA ALA A 167 2.65 12.68 -8.93
C ALA A 167 1.59 13.79 -8.92
N THR A 168 0.34 13.48 -9.26
CA THR A 168 -0.77 14.45 -9.36
C THR A 168 -1.65 14.52 -8.10
N HIS A 169 -1.51 13.57 -7.18
CA HIS A 169 -2.28 13.48 -5.94
C HIS A 169 -1.37 13.68 -4.71
N THR A 170 -0.70 14.81 -4.69
CA THR A 170 0.15 15.22 -3.57
C THR A 170 -0.61 16.11 -2.59
N VAL A 171 -0.31 15.99 -1.30
CA VAL A 171 -0.76 16.97 -0.31
C VAL A 171 -0.08 18.28 -0.66
N GLY A 172 -0.87 19.32 -0.95
CA GLY A 172 -0.36 20.64 -1.29
C GLY A 172 0.54 21.14 -0.16
N GLN A 173 1.73 21.63 -0.51
CA GLN A 173 2.48 22.47 0.41
C GLN A 173 1.60 23.70 0.67
N GLN A 174 1.05 23.79 1.86
CA GLN A 174 0.53 25.06 2.34
C GLN A 174 1.73 25.99 2.37
N THR A 175 1.84 26.84 1.33
CA THR A 175 2.73 27.99 1.40
C THR A 175 2.21 28.86 2.55
N ALA A 176 2.99 28.91 3.61
CA ALA A 176 2.79 29.81 4.71
C ALA A 176 2.89 31.28 4.24
#